data_219e4520c817ef3560230e951aeb6751
#
_entry.id   219e4520c817ef3560230e951aeb6751
#
_cell.length_a   1.000
_cell.length_b   1.000
_cell.length_c   1.000
_cell.angle_alpha   90.00
_cell.angle_beta   90.00
_cell.angle_gamma   90.00
#
_symmetry.space_group_name_H-M   'P 1'
#
loop_
_entity.id
_entity.type
_entity.pdbx_description
1 polymer ?
#
loop_
_entity_poly.entity_id
_entity_poly.type
_entity_poly.pdbx_seq_one_letter_code
_entity_poly.pdbx_strand_id
1 'polypeptide(L)'
;MDLVREKKIDLQRPVYLMVSGFSNSIPAALEILSFIRQRKGIAKIMQHPNDTVFVDESETASLTRVPLKKVLKNDKKLRLGVVGKSQDWLIASQVDYKAVLAEMNCELIDIPFEELSSLGEVDPGMKGAEAIYAREKEIIAKYKLDGITVRCFDLFTTVKNTGCVAVSKLQDEGFPAGCEGDIPVLLTMIACRQLTGEPAFMGSPARILPDGQILLAKCTIALSMTKKHEYTTHFESGIGVAIHGEVEPGDYTLVKLSHDLQRLLAVNVKVTRCQYEQNMCRTQIWIQSTPIVSQYLLTNPLSDHHVLIKGHHAAKFWRE
;
A
#
# COMPACT_ATOMS: atom_id res chain seq x y z
N MET A 1 15.91 -0.96 9.57
CA MET A 1 15.64 -2.12 8.68
C MET A 1 16.80 -3.12 8.69
N ASP A 2 18.05 -2.70 8.51
CA ASP A 2 19.20 -3.60 8.39
C ASP A 2 19.46 -4.47 9.62
N LEU A 3 19.33 -3.92 10.84
CA LEU A 3 19.48 -4.70 12.08
C LEU A 3 18.52 -5.90 12.15
N VAL A 4 17.32 -5.75 11.59
CA VAL A 4 16.31 -6.82 11.55
C VAL A 4 16.63 -7.83 10.45
N ARG A 5 17.01 -7.34 9.25
CA ARG A 5 17.41 -8.20 8.12
C ARG A 5 18.64 -9.04 8.45
N GLU A 6 19.64 -8.43 9.05
CA GLU A 6 20.92 -9.07 9.40
C GLU A 6 20.85 -9.94 10.65
N LYS A 7 19.63 -10.18 11.20
CA LYS A 7 19.39 -10.97 12.42
C LYS A 7 20.18 -10.46 13.63
N LYS A 8 20.46 -9.17 13.70
CA LYS A 8 21.11 -8.54 14.85
C LYS A 8 20.16 -8.28 16.02
N ILE A 9 18.84 -8.52 15.84
CA ILE A 9 17.83 -8.46 16.89
C ILE A 9 17.43 -9.86 17.28
N ASP A 10 17.47 -10.16 18.57
CA ASP A 10 16.98 -11.42 19.13
C ASP A 10 15.45 -11.45 19.11
N LEU A 11 14.88 -12.15 18.13
CA LEU A 11 13.43 -12.26 17.95
C LEU A 11 12.75 -13.19 18.97
N GLN A 12 13.50 -13.87 19.84
CA GLN A 12 12.93 -14.65 20.95
C GLN A 12 12.51 -13.76 22.12
N ARG A 13 12.99 -12.51 22.15
CA ARG A 13 12.57 -11.52 23.14
C ARG A 13 11.52 -10.58 22.57
N PRO A 14 10.59 -10.07 23.41
CA PRO A 14 9.64 -9.06 22.97
C PRO A 14 10.35 -7.81 22.44
N VAL A 15 9.95 -7.35 21.25
CA VAL A 15 10.48 -6.15 20.58
C VAL A 15 9.43 -5.05 20.64
N TYR A 16 9.79 -3.89 21.18
CA TYR A 16 8.94 -2.71 21.22
C TYR A 16 9.44 -1.68 20.22
N LEU A 17 8.61 -1.34 19.25
CA LEU A 17 8.91 -0.37 18.19
C LEU A 17 8.37 0.99 18.58
N MET A 18 9.24 1.87 19.07
CA MET A 18 8.88 3.25 19.42
C MET A 18 8.77 4.09 18.14
N VAL A 19 7.65 4.78 17.98
CA VAL A 19 7.41 5.67 16.83
C VAL A 19 7.26 7.11 17.29
N SER A 20 7.78 8.06 16.51
CA SER A 20 7.71 9.48 16.82
C SER A 20 6.34 10.10 16.51
N GLY A 21 5.49 9.41 15.76
CA GLY A 21 4.26 9.96 15.20
C GLY A 21 4.49 10.99 14.08
N PHE A 22 5.73 11.21 13.65
CA PHE A 22 6.07 12.09 12.53
C PHE A 22 6.46 11.30 11.29
N SER A 23 6.19 11.90 10.11
CA SER A 23 6.58 11.35 8.81
C SER A 23 6.18 9.87 8.68
N ASN A 24 7.08 9.05 8.16
CA ASN A 24 6.88 7.63 7.88
C ASN A 24 7.28 6.69 9.05
N SER A 25 7.32 7.17 10.28
CA SER A 25 7.71 6.34 11.43
C SER A 25 6.76 5.15 11.67
N ILE A 26 5.44 5.37 11.53
CA ILE A 26 4.44 4.29 11.65
C ILE A 26 4.51 3.34 10.45
N PRO A 27 4.49 3.78 9.19
CA PRO A 27 4.71 2.93 8.02
C PRO A 27 5.93 2.00 8.15
N ALA A 28 7.08 2.54 8.52
CA ALA A 28 8.29 1.76 8.73
C ALA A 28 8.14 0.73 9.87
N ALA A 29 7.48 1.13 10.97
CA ALA A 29 7.24 0.23 12.09
C ALA A 29 6.26 -0.90 11.73
N LEU A 30 5.26 -0.66 10.88
CA LEU A 30 4.33 -1.69 10.39
C LEU A 30 5.07 -2.77 9.58
N GLU A 31 6.00 -2.39 8.70
CA GLU A 31 6.85 -3.35 7.96
C GLU A 31 7.74 -4.16 8.91
N ILE A 32 8.40 -3.51 9.87
CA ILE A 32 9.25 -4.20 10.85
C ILE A 32 8.43 -5.15 11.72
N LEU A 33 7.29 -4.69 12.24
CA LEU A 33 6.40 -5.50 13.07
C LEU A 33 5.90 -6.73 12.31
N SER A 34 5.41 -6.53 11.09
CA SER A 34 4.93 -7.63 10.24
C SER A 34 6.04 -8.64 9.94
N PHE A 35 7.25 -8.17 9.65
CA PHE A 35 8.40 -9.03 9.42
C PHE A 35 8.77 -9.88 10.65
N ILE A 36 8.71 -9.29 11.84
CA ILE A 36 8.95 -10.01 13.11
C ILE A 36 7.86 -11.05 13.34
N ARG A 37 6.59 -10.68 13.14
CA ARG A 37 5.44 -11.60 13.29
C ARG A 37 5.46 -12.78 12.32
N GLN A 38 5.84 -12.56 11.07
CA GLN A 38 6.04 -13.64 10.08
C GLN A 38 7.07 -14.69 10.54
N ARG A 39 8.00 -14.30 11.41
CA ARG A 39 9.03 -15.17 12.02
C ARG A 39 8.67 -15.66 13.42
N LYS A 40 7.38 -15.56 13.79
CA LYS A 40 6.86 -15.93 15.10
C LYS A 40 7.48 -15.17 16.28
N GLY A 41 8.08 -14.02 16.02
CA GLY A 41 8.59 -13.12 17.05
C GLY A 41 7.44 -12.34 17.70
N ILE A 42 7.67 -11.86 18.93
CA ILE A 42 6.73 -11.02 19.68
C ILE A 42 7.15 -9.58 19.50
N ALA A 43 6.29 -8.75 18.95
CA ALA A 43 6.56 -7.32 18.80
C ALA A 43 5.28 -6.49 18.86
N LYS A 44 5.45 -5.20 19.19
CA LYS A 44 4.36 -4.23 19.28
C LYS A 44 4.87 -2.83 18.92
N ILE A 45 4.02 -2.03 18.26
CA ILE A 45 4.26 -0.60 18.07
C ILE A 45 3.78 0.17 19.30
N MET A 46 4.66 1.02 19.82
CA MET A 46 4.40 1.92 20.94
C MET A 46 4.37 3.36 20.44
N GLN A 47 3.24 4.03 20.57
CA GLN A 47 3.08 5.44 20.19
C GLN A 47 3.38 6.38 21.36
N HIS A 48 3.24 5.87 22.58
CA HIS A 48 3.55 6.58 23.82
C HIS A 48 4.31 5.66 24.79
N PRO A 49 5.27 6.17 25.58
CA PRO A 49 6.02 5.35 26.56
C PRO A 49 5.15 4.61 27.59
N ASN A 50 3.95 5.13 27.85
CA ASN A 50 2.99 4.54 28.79
C ASN A 50 1.96 3.61 28.13
N ASP A 51 2.10 3.27 26.86
CA ASP A 51 1.22 2.32 26.17
C ASP A 51 1.45 0.90 26.70
N THR A 52 0.82 0.57 27.84
CA THR A 52 0.96 -0.72 28.51
C THR A 52 -0.11 -1.74 28.12
N VAL A 53 -1.01 -1.40 27.22
CA VAL A 53 -2.16 -2.26 26.91
C VAL A 53 -1.69 -3.54 26.22
N PHE A 54 -1.69 -4.62 26.99
CA PHE A 54 -1.69 -5.98 26.45
C PHE A 54 -3.03 -6.18 25.73
N VAL A 55 -2.99 -6.27 24.43
CA VAL A 55 -4.16 -6.63 23.63
C VAL A 55 -4.24 -8.14 23.59
N ASP A 56 -5.41 -8.70 23.84
CA ASP A 56 -5.68 -10.10 23.54
C ASP A 56 -5.56 -10.30 22.02
N GLU A 57 -4.51 -10.99 21.59
CA GLU A 57 -4.24 -11.24 20.17
C GLU A 57 -5.35 -12.08 19.52
N SER A 58 -6.16 -12.79 20.30
CA SER A 58 -7.29 -13.58 19.80
C SER A 58 -8.37 -12.69 19.17
N GLU A 59 -8.59 -11.49 19.69
CA GLU A 59 -9.55 -10.54 19.14
C GLU A 59 -9.10 -10.00 17.78
N THR A 60 -7.82 -9.63 17.66
CA THR A 60 -7.28 -9.13 16.38
C THR A 60 -7.15 -10.21 15.32
N ALA A 61 -6.93 -11.46 15.72
CA ALA A 61 -6.87 -12.60 14.79
C ALA A 61 -8.19 -12.80 14.03
N SER A 62 -9.32 -12.47 14.65
CA SER A 62 -10.65 -12.58 14.03
C SER A 62 -10.88 -11.62 12.86
N LEU A 63 -10.12 -10.49 12.80
CA LEU A 63 -10.22 -9.50 11.73
C LEU A 63 -9.66 -10.00 10.40
N THR A 64 -8.68 -10.88 10.45
CA THR A 64 -8.07 -11.43 9.25
C THR A 64 -8.52 -12.87 9.07
N ARG A 65 -8.96 -13.21 7.87
CA ARG A 65 -9.47 -14.55 7.54
C ARG A 65 -8.76 -15.08 6.30
N VAL A 66 -8.81 -16.40 6.14
CA VAL A 66 -8.39 -17.03 4.89
C VAL A 66 -9.32 -16.52 3.78
N PRO A 67 -8.78 -15.92 2.71
CA PRO A 67 -9.60 -15.45 1.61
C PRO A 67 -10.26 -16.62 0.88
N LEU A 68 -11.47 -16.40 0.42
CA LEU A 68 -12.14 -17.40 -0.43
C LEU A 68 -11.37 -17.55 -1.74
N LYS A 69 -11.22 -18.77 -2.24
CA LYS A 69 -10.52 -19.02 -3.52
C LYS A 69 -11.07 -18.18 -4.67
N LYS A 70 -12.39 -18.00 -4.75
CA LYS A 70 -13.04 -17.16 -5.78
C LYS A 70 -12.71 -15.66 -5.67
N VAL A 71 -12.28 -15.17 -4.49
CA VAL A 71 -11.85 -13.79 -4.28
C VAL A 71 -10.46 -13.58 -4.86
N LEU A 72 -9.62 -14.59 -4.78
CA LEU A 72 -8.24 -14.53 -5.24
C LEU A 72 -8.10 -14.92 -6.72
N LYS A 73 -8.82 -15.97 -7.15
CA LYS A 73 -8.57 -16.59 -8.45
C LYS A 73 -9.24 -15.82 -9.60
N ASN A 74 -8.44 -15.33 -10.51
CA ASN A 74 -8.89 -14.71 -11.75
C ASN A 74 -9.23 -15.77 -12.80
N ASP A 75 -10.31 -15.59 -13.55
CA ASP A 75 -10.72 -16.51 -14.64
C ASP A 75 -9.69 -16.52 -15.76
N LYS A 76 -9.12 -15.36 -16.07
CA LYS A 76 -8.04 -15.20 -17.03
C LYS A 76 -6.71 -15.08 -16.32
N LYS A 77 -5.65 -15.63 -16.93
CA LYS A 77 -4.28 -15.40 -16.45
C LYS A 77 -3.93 -13.93 -16.64
N LEU A 78 -3.68 -13.22 -15.53
CA LEU A 78 -3.23 -11.85 -15.54
C LEU A 78 -1.70 -11.76 -15.54
N ARG A 79 -1.17 -10.73 -16.17
CA ARG A 79 0.26 -10.44 -16.25
C ARG A 79 0.54 -9.15 -15.49
N LEU A 80 1.30 -9.24 -14.40
CA LEU A 80 1.57 -8.13 -13.51
C LEU A 80 3.04 -7.76 -13.54
N GLY A 81 3.34 -6.52 -13.94
CA GLY A 81 4.70 -6.01 -14.04
C GLY A 81 5.22 -5.53 -12.68
N VAL A 82 6.44 -5.93 -12.34
CA VAL A 82 7.19 -5.44 -11.20
C VAL A 82 8.43 -4.72 -11.72
N VAL A 83 8.36 -3.38 -11.84
CA VAL A 83 9.44 -2.58 -12.42
C VAL A 83 10.46 -2.22 -11.36
N GLY A 84 11.68 -2.77 -11.47
CA GLY A 84 12.80 -2.50 -10.58
C GLY A 84 12.75 -3.25 -9.25
N LYS A 85 11.86 -4.23 -9.09
CA LYS A 85 11.60 -4.98 -7.84
C LYS A 85 10.95 -4.12 -6.73
N SER A 86 10.68 -4.73 -5.59
CA SER A 86 10.19 -4.02 -4.40
C SER A 86 11.27 -3.12 -3.81
N GLN A 87 10.86 -2.02 -3.18
CA GLN A 87 11.76 -1.18 -2.38
C GLN A 87 12.34 -1.97 -1.21
N ASP A 88 13.57 -1.62 -0.81
CA ASP A 88 14.34 -2.41 0.15
C ASP A 88 13.76 -2.41 1.57
N TRP A 89 12.93 -1.42 1.91
CA TRP A 89 12.25 -1.35 3.20
C TRP A 89 10.98 -2.21 3.29
N LEU A 90 10.44 -2.69 2.16
CA LEU A 90 9.27 -3.57 2.12
C LEU A 90 9.67 -5.02 2.49
N ILE A 91 10.21 -5.19 3.70
CA ILE A 91 10.79 -6.46 4.16
C ILE A 91 9.74 -7.51 4.51
N ALA A 92 8.50 -7.09 4.81
CA ALA A 92 7.37 -7.97 5.11
C ALA A 92 6.47 -8.23 3.88
N SER A 93 6.76 -7.57 2.75
CA SER A 93 5.92 -7.57 1.55
C SER A 93 6.50 -8.44 0.41
N GLN A 94 7.38 -9.37 0.73
CA GLN A 94 7.96 -10.31 -0.25
C GLN A 94 6.99 -11.46 -0.49
N VAL A 95 6.73 -11.82 -1.75
CA VAL A 95 5.80 -12.89 -2.14
C VAL A 95 6.50 -14.06 -2.83
N ASP A 96 5.91 -15.23 -2.77
CA ASP A 96 6.29 -16.36 -3.63
C ASP A 96 5.53 -16.24 -4.97
N TYR A 97 6.25 -16.01 -6.05
CA TYR A 97 5.69 -15.87 -7.42
C TYR A 97 4.93 -17.11 -7.86
N LYS A 98 5.38 -18.30 -7.44
CA LYS A 98 4.68 -19.55 -7.76
C LYS A 98 3.35 -19.65 -7.02
N ALA A 99 3.31 -19.25 -5.76
CA ALA A 99 2.08 -19.20 -4.98
C ALA A 99 1.09 -18.18 -5.58
N VAL A 100 1.56 -16.99 -5.98
CA VAL A 100 0.72 -15.98 -6.64
C VAL A 100 0.11 -16.53 -7.94
N LEU A 101 0.89 -17.21 -8.76
CA LEU A 101 0.39 -17.82 -9.99
C LEU A 101 -0.65 -18.93 -9.69
N ALA A 102 -0.37 -19.79 -8.71
CA ALA A 102 -1.24 -20.91 -8.37
C ALA A 102 -2.58 -20.47 -7.76
N GLU A 103 -2.54 -19.52 -6.83
CA GLU A 103 -3.71 -19.10 -6.04
C GLU A 103 -4.53 -18.02 -6.75
N MET A 104 -3.87 -17.07 -7.43
CA MET A 104 -4.53 -15.91 -8.04
C MET A 104 -4.62 -15.97 -9.58
N ASN A 105 -3.96 -16.92 -10.23
CA ASN A 105 -3.79 -16.97 -11.68
C ASN A 105 -3.14 -15.68 -12.22
N CYS A 106 -2.21 -15.10 -11.43
CA CYS A 106 -1.44 -13.89 -11.77
C CYS A 106 0.03 -14.27 -11.98
N GLU A 107 0.56 -13.97 -13.16
CA GLU A 107 1.98 -14.10 -13.47
C GLU A 107 2.70 -12.79 -13.13
N LEU A 108 3.63 -12.85 -12.20
CA LEU A 108 4.50 -11.72 -11.87
C LEU A 108 5.69 -11.70 -12.83
N ILE A 109 5.96 -10.54 -13.43
CA ILE A 109 7.00 -10.32 -14.44
C ILE A 109 7.96 -9.27 -13.92
N ASP A 110 9.18 -9.68 -13.60
CA ASP A 110 10.26 -8.76 -13.25
C ASP A 110 10.67 -7.97 -14.50
N ILE A 111 10.58 -6.66 -14.42
CA ILE A 111 10.95 -5.74 -15.49
C ILE A 111 12.15 -4.93 -14.99
N PRO A 112 13.26 -4.90 -15.73
CA PRO A 112 14.42 -4.10 -15.34
C PRO A 112 14.05 -2.64 -15.15
N PHE A 113 14.58 -2.00 -14.08
CA PHE A 113 14.30 -0.58 -13.81
C PHE A 113 14.78 0.33 -14.95
N GLU A 114 15.78 -0.11 -15.70
CA GLU A 114 16.33 0.56 -16.87
C GLU A 114 15.29 0.83 -17.94
N GLU A 115 14.25 0.01 -18.06
CA GLU A 115 13.12 0.27 -18.97
C GLU A 115 12.46 1.62 -18.70
N LEU A 116 12.44 2.06 -17.44
CA LEU A 116 11.88 3.34 -17.02
C LEU A 116 12.95 4.43 -16.91
N SER A 117 14.09 4.12 -16.31
CA SER A 117 15.16 5.09 -16.07
C SER A 117 15.92 5.52 -17.35
N SER A 118 15.79 4.75 -18.45
CA SER A 118 16.31 5.11 -19.78
C SER A 118 15.69 6.40 -20.36
N LEU A 119 14.64 6.95 -19.74
CA LEU A 119 14.17 8.31 -20.02
C LEU A 119 15.26 9.39 -19.78
N GLY A 120 16.21 9.09 -18.87
CA GLY A 120 17.14 10.10 -18.38
C GLY A 120 16.44 11.17 -17.54
N GLU A 121 17.12 12.26 -17.24
CA GLU A 121 16.55 13.39 -16.52
C GLU A 121 15.45 14.06 -17.34
N VAL A 122 14.27 14.22 -16.74
CA VAL A 122 13.12 14.89 -17.37
C VAL A 122 12.83 16.23 -16.68
N ASP A 123 11.93 17.01 -17.26
CA ASP A 123 11.38 18.20 -16.61
C ASP A 123 10.86 17.87 -15.20
N PRO A 124 11.19 18.66 -14.16
CA PRO A 124 10.77 18.35 -12.79
C PRO A 124 9.28 18.58 -12.51
N GLY A 125 8.56 19.21 -13.44
CA GLY A 125 7.12 19.49 -13.32
C GLY A 125 6.25 18.47 -14.03
N MET A 126 5.04 18.90 -14.39
CA MET A 126 4.01 18.06 -14.99
C MET A 126 4.45 17.45 -16.32
N LYS A 127 5.22 18.18 -17.13
CA LYS A 127 5.71 17.67 -18.43
C LYS A 127 6.56 16.40 -18.26
N GLY A 128 7.43 16.36 -17.25
CA GLY A 128 8.22 15.16 -16.96
C GLY A 128 7.39 14.05 -16.32
N ALA A 129 6.42 14.38 -15.47
CA ALA A 129 5.48 13.39 -14.93
C ALA A 129 4.67 12.72 -16.05
N GLU A 130 4.25 13.46 -17.07
CA GLU A 130 3.58 12.93 -18.26
C GLU A 130 4.52 12.06 -19.11
N ALA A 131 5.80 12.38 -19.19
CA ALA A 131 6.77 11.54 -19.89
C ALA A 131 6.97 10.20 -19.19
N ILE A 132 6.97 10.16 -17.83
CA ILE A 132 7.00 8.92 -17.06
C ILE A 132 5.73 8.09 -17.33
N TYR A 133 4.56 8.72 -17.28
CA TYR A 133 3.31 8.04 -17.59
C TYR A 133 3.32 7.44 -19.00
N ALA A 134 3.76 8.19 -20.01
CA ALA A 134 3.87 7.67 -21.38
C ALA A 134 4.81 6.45 -21.45
N ARG A 135 5.94 6.50 -20.75
CA ARG A 135 6.89 5.37 -20.68
C ARG A 135 6.28 4.15 -19.97
N GLU A 136 5.54 4.35 -18.88
CA GLU A 136 4.83 3.24 -18.22
C GLU A 136 3.79 2.60 -19.17
N LYS A 137 3.09 3.38 -19.98
CA LYS A 137 2.17 2.87 -21.03
C LYS A 137 2.90 2.04 -22.09
N GLU A 138 4.11 2.46 -22.52
CA GLU A 138 4.94 1.68 -23.44
C GLU A 138 5.37 0.35 -22.81
N ILE A 139 5.79 0.34 -21.54
CA ILE A 139 6.15 -0.87 -20.80
C ILE A 139 4.93 -1.80 -20.69
N ILE A 140 3.77 -1.26 -20.32
CA ILE A 140 2.51 -2.03 -20.23
C ILE A 140 2.20 -2.70 -21.56
N ALA A 141 2.28 -1.97 -22.66
CA ALA A 141 2.03 -2.52 -23.99
C ALA A 141 3.07 -3.58 -24.41
N LYS A 142 4.36 -3.30 -24.19
CA LYS A 142 5.48 -4.19 -24.51
C LYS A 142 5.36 -5.55 -23.82
N TYR A 143 5.06 -5.53 -22.53
CA TYR A 143 4.98 -6.73 -21.70
C TYR A 143 3.56 -7.31 -21.61
N LYS A 144 2.57 -6.66 -22.24
CA LYS A 144 1.13 -7.04 -22.23
C LYS A 144 0.62 -7.22 -20.80
N LEU A 145 0.76 -6.18 -19.99
CA LEU A 145 0.43 -6.20 -18.57
C LEU A 145 -1.05 -5.90 -18.33
N ASP A 146 -1.58 -6.49 -17.26
CA ASP A 146 -2.91 -6.24 -16.69
C ASP A 146 -2.84 -5.44 -15.37
N GLY A 147 -1.64 -5.19 -14.87
CA GLY A 147 -1.35 -4.36 -13.69
C GLY A 147 0.14 -4.12 -13.56
N ILE A 148 0.53 -3.08 -12.80
CA ILE A 148 1.93 -2.69 -12.65
C ILE A 148 2.21 -2.18 -11.23
N THR A 149 3.42 -2.44 -10.71
CA THR A 149 3.98 -1.73 -9.57
C THR A 149 5.41 -1.31 -9.88
N VAL A 150 5.79 -0.12 -9.41
CA VAL A 150 7.05 0.52 -9.82
C VAL A 150 7.88 0.86 -8.59
N ARG A 151 9.18 0.60 -8.64
CA ARG A 151 10.19 1.05 -7.67
C ARG A 151 10.39 2.58 -7.78
N CYS A 152 9.38 3.34 -7.38
CA CYS A 152 9.24 4.76 -7.72
C CYS A 152 10.25 5.68 -7.03
N PHE A 153 10.85 5.31 -5.89
CA PHE A 153 11.84 6.14 -5.21
C PHE A 153 13.15 6.27 -6.00
N ASP A 154 13.50 5.27 -6.80
CA ASP A 154 14.70 5.31 -7.61
C ASP A 154 14.58 6.33 -8.78
N LEU A 155 13.34 6.74 -9.13
CA LEU A 155 13.10 7.82 -10.09
C LEU A 155 13.62 9.18 -9.61
N PHE A 156 13.65 9.42 -8.29
CA PHE A 156 14.13 10.71 -7.75
C PHE A 156 15.58 10.99 -8.13
N THR A 157 16.39 9.96 -8.15
CA THR A 157 17.83 10.07 -8.45
C THR A 157 18.15 9.92 -9.93
N THR A 158 17.37 9.12 -10.67
CA THR A 158 17.66 8.76 -12.07
C THR A 158 16.93 9.64 -13.07
N VAL A 159 15.66 9.95 -12.82
CA VAL A 159 14.78 10.68 -13.75
C VAL A 159 14.48 12.11 -13.27
N LYS A 160 14.78 12.44 -12.00
CA LYS A 160 14.53 13.73 -11.35
C LYS A 160 13.06 14.14 -11.29
N ASN A 161 12.16 13.16 -11.28
CA ASN A 161 10.72 13.35 -11.12
C ASN A 161 10.12 12.14 -10.38
N THR A 162 8.79 12.05 -10.29
CA THR A 162 8.06 11.02 -9.54
C THR A 162 7.08 10.26 -10.42
N GLY A 163 6.79 9.00 -10.07
CA GLY A 163 5.76 8.18 -10.72
C GLY A 163 4.33 8.42 -10.21
N CYS A 164 4.12 9.38 -9.29
CA CYS A 164 2.82 9.53 -8.63
C CYS A 164 1.67 9.85 -9.59
N VAL A 165 1.90 10.73 -10.56
CA VAL A 165 0.91 11.09 -11.60
C VAL A 165 0.64 9.90 -12.52
N ALA A 166 1.67 9.14 -12.90
CA ALA A 166 1.53 7.98 -13.74
C ALA A 166 0.63 6.91 -13.09
N VAL A 167 0.93 6.56 -11.83
CA VAL A 167 0.11 5.61 -11.05
C VAL A 167 -1.34 6.10 -10.92
N SER A 168 -1.55 7.39 -10.63
CA SER A 168 -2.89 7.97 -10.54
C SER A 168 -3.68 7.86 -11.84
N LYS A 169 -3.08 8.25 -12.96
CA LYS A 169 -3.72 8.21 -14.29
C LYS A 169 -4.04 6.78 -14.72
N LEU A 170 -3.13 5.83 -14.50
CA LEU A 170 -3.39 4.42 -14.81
C LEU A 170 -4.60 3.89 -14.02
N GLN A 171 -4.71 4.25 -12.74
CA GLN A 171 -5.87 3.86 -11.93
C GLN A 171 -7.17 4.52 -12.42
N ASP A 172 -7.14 5.77 -12.88
CA ASP A 172 -8.29 6.44 -13.50
C ASP A 172 -8.75 5.74 -14.78
N GLU A 173 -7.82 5.17 -15.55
CA GLU A 173 -8.12 4.32 -16.71
C GLU A 173 -8.66 2.94 -16.32
N GLY A 174 -8.76 2.65 -15.02
CA GLY A 174 -9.17 1.35 -14.50
C GLY A 174 -8.07 0.30 -14.55
N PHE A 175 -6.82 0.70 -14.73
CA PHE A 175 -5.67 -0.17 -14.73
C PHE A 175 -5.03 -0.21 -13.34
N PRO A 176 -4.94 -1.39 -12.67
CA PRO A 176 -4.32 -1.49 -11.35
C PRO A 176 -2.85 -1.08 -11.38
N ALA A 177 -2.51 -0.03 -10.65
CA ALA A 177 -1.16 0.49 -10.58
C ALA A 177 -0.79 0.85 -9.14
N GLY A 178 0.35 0.35 -8.68
CA GLY A 178 0.89 0.61 -7.35
C GLY A 178 2.27 1.25 -7.41
N CYS A 179 2.73 1.78 -6.28
CA CYS A 179 4.09 2.28 -6.15
C CYS A 179 4.94 1.46 -5.17
N GLU A 180 6.22 1.80 -5.07
CA GLU A 180 7.22 1.16 -4.21
C GLU A 180 7.53 -0.32 -4.55
N GLY A 181 7.01 -0.83 -5.68
CA GLY A 181 7.16 -2.24 -6.00
C GLY A 181 6.41 -3.15 -5.00
N ASP A 182 5.39 -2.63 -4.28
CA ASP A 182 4.61 -3.41 -3.31
C ASP A 182 3.67 -4.37 -4.05
N ILE A 183 4.08 -5.64 -4.10
CA ILE A 183 3.33 -6.69 -4.78
C ILE A 183 2.05 -7.04 -4.01
N PRO A 184 2.04 -7.29 -2.68
CA PRO A 184 0.81 -7.54 -1.94
C PRO A 184 -0.25 -6.46 -2.12
N VAL A 185 0.14 -5.18 -2.19
CA VAL A 185 -0.84 -4.11 -2.41
C VAL A 185 -1.39 -4.14 -3.84
N LEU A 186 -0.55 -4.40 -4.85
CA LEU A 186 -1.02 -4.58 -6.23
C LEU A 186 -2.02 -5.73 -6.33
N LEU A 187 -1.71 -6.88 -5.70
CA LEU A 187 -2.62 -8.03 -5.65
C LEU A 187 -3.93 -7.70 -4.93
N THR A 188 -3.86 -6.90 -3.85
CA THR A 188 -5.05 -6.40 -3.15
C THR A 188 -5.89 -5.51 -4.06
N MET A 189 -5.28 -4.60 -4.82
CA MET A 189 -5.96 -3.73 -5.79
C MET A 189 -6.64 -4.54 -6.91
N ILE A 190 -5.97 -5.59 -7.43
CA ILE A 190 -6.55 -6.54 -8.40
C ILE A 190 -7.82 -7.18 -7.82
N ALA A 191 -7.74 -7.74 -6.60
CA ALA A 191 -8.89 -8.36 -5.95
C ALA A 191 -10.05 -7.36 -5.70
N CYS A 192 -9.73 -6.14 -5.25
CA CYS A 192 -10.72 -5.08 -5.08
C CYS A 192 -11.40 -4.73 -6.40
N ARG A 193 -10.62 -4.48 -7.45
CA ARG A 193 -11.15 -4.14 -8.78
C ARG A 193 -12.05 -5.23 -9.32
N GLN A 194 -11.64 -6.48 -9.23
CA GLN A 194 -12.38 -7.65 -9.71
C GLN A 194 -13.75 -7.79 -9.02
N LEU A 195 -13.78 -7.60 -7.69
CA LEU A 195 -14.99 -7.80 -6.88
C LEU A 195 -15.94 -6.60 -6.90
N THR A 196 -15.44 -5.40 -7.11
CA THR A 196 -16.23 -4.17 -6.89
C THR A 196 -16.31 -3.26 -8.11
N GLY A 197 -15.32 -3.32 -9.01
CA GLY A 197 -15.17 -2.37 -10.11
C GLY A 197 -14.65 -0.99 -9.68
N GLU A 198 -14.51 -0.75 -8.36
CA GLU A 198 -14.10 0.55 -7.82
C GLU A 198 -12.60 0.82 -8.03
N PRO A 199 -12.20 2.08 -8.25
CA PRO A 199 -10.80 2.47 -8.17
C PRO A 199 -10.28 2.32 -6.73
N ALA A 200 -9.00 2.09 -6.58
CA ALA A 200 -8.38 1.71 -5.32
C ALA A 200 -7.31 2.72 -4.91
N PHE A 201 -7.39 3.24 -3.69
CA PHE A 201 -6.35 4.07 -3.09
C PHE A 201 -5.43 3.23 -2.22
N MET A 202 -4.15 3.09 -2.59
CA MET A 202 -3.16 2.53 -1.68
C MET A 202 -2.73 3.61 -0.68
N GLY A 203 -2.80 3.32 0.60
CA GLY A 203 -2.45 4.27 1.66
C GLY A 203 -1.64 3.62 2.77
N SER A 204 -0.65 4.34 3.29
CA SER A 204 0.07 3.97 4.52
C SER A 204 -0.67 4.52 5.73
N PRO A 205 -0.93 3.71 6.79
CA PRO A 205 -1.38 4.24 8.06
C PRO A 205 -0.31 5.17 8.67
N ALA A 206 -0.56 6.48 8.64
CA ALA A 206 0.37 7.51 9.11
C ALA A 206 0.07 7.99 10.53
N ARG A 207 -1.18 7.82 11.00
CA ARG A 207 -1.62 8.02 12.38
C ARG A 207 -2.60 6.91 12.73
N ILE A 208 -2.53 6.41 13.95
CA ILE A 208 -3.42 5.36 14.46
C ILE A 208 -3.86 5.79 15.86
N LEU A 209 -5.14 6.06 16.04
CA LEU A 209 -5.69 6.45 17.34
C LEU A 209 -6.40 5.26 18.00
N PRO A 210 -6.43 5.20 19.35
CA PRO A 210 -7.02 4.07 20.07
C PRO A 210 -8.52 3.86 19.83
N ASP A 211 -9.22 4.93 19.44
CA ASP A 211 -10.68 4.92 19.21
C ASP A 211 -11.08 4.42 17.81
N GLY A 212 -10.13 3.94 17.02
CA GLY A 212 -10.38 3.44 15.66
C GLY A 212 -10.21 4.48 14.56
N GLN A 213 -9.81 5.71 14.88
CA GLN A 213 -9.44 6.68 13.86
C GLN A 213 -8.06 6.38 13.29
N ILE A 214 -7.96 6.34 11.98
CA ILE A 214 -6.71 6.05 11.26
C ILE A 214 -6.55 7.07 10.14
N LEU A 215 -5.37 7.67 10.03
CA LEU A 215 -4.99 8.52 8.90
C LEU A 215 -4.24 7.68 7.88
N LEU A 216 -4.76 7.59 6.68
CA LEU A 216 -4.08 7.00 5.53
C LEU A 216 -3.45 8.11 4.69
N ALA A 217 -2.19 7.94 4.31
CA ALA A 217 -1.48 8.93 3.50
C ALA A 217 -0.75 8.27 2.31
N LYS A 218 -0.86 8.87 1.12
CA LYS A 218 -0.10 8.52 -0.10
C LYS A 218 -0.19 9.66 -1.12
N CYS A 219 0.63 9.56 -2.18
CA CYS A 219 0.70 10.59 -3.23
C CYS A 219 0.06 10.19 -4.56
N THR A 220 -0.61 9.02 -4.63
CA THR A 220 -0.97 8.32 -5.88
C THR A 220 -2.47 8.02 -6.02
N ILE A 221 -3.33 8.87 -5.45
CA ILE A 221 -4.78 8.66 -5.56
C ILE A 221 -5.26 8.83 -7.00
N ALA A 222 -6.19 7.95 -7.44
CA ALA A 222 -6.92 8.15 -8.69
C ALA A 222 -7.75 9.43 -8.62
N LEU A 223 -7.70 10.28 -9.64
CA LEU A 223 -8.42 11.57 -9.63
C LEU A 223 -9.93 11.36 -9.62
N SER A 224 -10.42 10.28 -10.23
CA SER A 224 -11.82 9.87 -10.22
C SER A 224 -12.36 9.57 -8.80
N MET A 225 -11.50 9.28 -7.83
CA MET A 225 -11.91 9.14 -6.43
C MET A 225 -12.06 10.48 -5.71
N THR A 226 -11.57 11.58 -6.28
CA THR A 226 -11.49 12.88 -5.61
C THR A 226 -12.65 13.79 -5.99
N LYS A 227 -13.15 14.54 -5.01
CA LYS A 227 -14.04 15.68 -5.26
C LYS A 227 -13.28 16.96 -5.61
N LYS A 228 -12.04 17.04 -5.15
CA LYS A 228 -11.10 18.14 -5.41
C LYS A 228 -9.69 17.58 -5.35
N HIS A 229 -8.81 18.07 -6.22
CA HIS A 229 -7.39 17.74 -6.16
C HIS A 229 -6.54 18.92 -6.61
N GLU A 230 -5.28 18.85 -6.21
CA GLU A 230 -4.23 19.78 -6.67
C GLU A 230 -2.91 19.02 -6.82
N TYR A 231 -2.08 19.51 -7.71
CA TYR A 231 -0.73 19.01 -7.90
C TYR A 231 0.25 19.81 -7.05
N THR A 232 1.16 19.09 -6.41
CA THR A 232 2.16 19.67 -5.52
C THR A 232 3.47 18.89 -5.65
N THR A 233 4.52 19.33 -4.95
CA THR A 233 5.77 18.57 -4.92
C THR A 233 5.65 17.32 -4.05
N HIS A 234 6.38 16.27 -4.40
CA HIS A 234 6.45 15.05 -3.58
C HIS A 234 7.07 15.37 -2.20
N PHE A 235 6.49 14.78 -1.15
CA PHE A 235 6.85 15.11 0.23
C PHE A 235 8.32 14.82 0.54
N GLU A 236 8.76 13.58 0.34
CA GLU A 236 10.08 13.11 0.81
C GLU A 236 11.23 13.62 -0.05
N SER A 237 11.02 13.73 -1.36
CA SER A 237 12.06 14.18 -2.29
C SER A 237 12.08 15.69 -2.49
N GLY A 238 10.99 16.40 -2.21
CA GLY A 238 10.84 17.83 -2.49
C GLY A 238 10.83 18.19 -3.98
N ILE A 239 10.86 17.18 -4.87
CA ILE A 239 10.85 17.35 -6.33
C ILE A 239 9.68 16.62 -6.97
N GLY A 240 9.51 16.78 -8.28
CA GLY A 240 8.50 16.09 -9.07
C GLY A 240 7.08 16.50 -8.71
N VAL A 241 6.11 15.73 -9.20
CA VAL A 241 4.69 16.03 -9.05
C VAL A 241 4.01 14.91 -8.24
N ALA A 242 3.32 15.33 -7.19
CA ALA A 242 2.47 14.48 -6.36
C ALA A 242 1.04 15.01 -6.34
N ILE A 243 0.10 14.21 -5.86
CA ILE A 243 -1.31 14.56 -5.83
C ILE A 243 -1.77 14.73 -4.39
N HIS A 244 -2.31 15.90 -4.10
CA HIS A 244 -3.16 16.13 -2.95
C HIS A 244 -4.62 16.00 -3.39
N GLY A 245 -5.30 14.95 -2.94
CA GLY A 245 -6.69 14.67 -3.27
C GLY A 245 -7.58 14.71 -2.03
N GLU A 246 -8.74 15.32 -2.16
CA GLU A 246 -9.83 15.26 -1.18
C GLU A 246 -10.93 14.34 -1.71
N VAL A 247 -11.31 13.35 -0.93
CA VAL A 247 -12.42 12.44 -1.26
C VAL A 247 -13.70 12.84 -0.52
N GLU A 248 -14.86 12.37 -0.99
CA GLU A 248 -16.12 12.57 -0.28
C GLU A 248 -16.12 11.77 1.03
N PRO A 249 -16.52 12.37 2.17
CA PRO A 249 -16.84 11.61 3.37
C PRO A 249 -17.96 10.59 3.10
N GLY A 250 -17.93 9.47 3.83
CA GLY A 250 -18.95 8.43 3.66
C GLY A 250 -18.39 7.02 3.83
N ASP A 251 -19.06 6.08 3.21
CA ASP A 251 -18.81 4.66 3.38
C ASP A 251 -17.70 4.16 2.44
N TYR A 252 -16.73 3.46 3.03
CA TYR A 252 -15.59 2.86 2.33
C TYR A 252 -15.29 1.47 2.90
N THR A 253 -14.41 0.75 2.24
CA THR A 253 -13.87 -0.53 2.71
C THR A 253 -12.34 -0.47 2.71
N LEU A 254 -11.74 -0.87 3.83
CA LEU A 254 -10.29 -1.03 3.98
C LEU A 254 -9.94 -2.50 3.76
N VAL A 255 -9.01 -2.77 2.85
CA VAL A 255 -8.62 -4.12 2.43
C VAL A 255 -7.10 -4.28 2.45
N LYS A 256 -6.62 -5.46 2.87
CA LYS A 256 -5.21 -5.83 2.76
C LYS A 256 -5.07 -7.35 2.65
N LEU A 257 -4.39 -7.81 1.61
CA LEU A 257 -3.97 -9.20 1.44
C LEU A 257 -2.56 -9.40 2.00
N SER A 258 -2.33 -10.50 2.72
CA SER A 258 -1.00 -10.85 3.21
C SER A 258 -0.06 -11.31 2.09
N HIS A 259 1.24 -11.22 2.33
CA HIS A 259 2.30 -11.62 1.40
C HIS A 259 2.24 -13.11 1.01
N ASP A 260 1.75 -13.96 1.90
CA ASP A 260 1.59 -15.41 1.70
C ASP A 260 0.22 -15.81 1.17
N LEU A 261 -0.67 -14.84 0.88
CA LEU A 261 -2.04 -15.01 0.40
C LEU A 261 -2.97 -15.78 1.37
N GLN A 262 -2.52 -16.05 2.59
CA GLN A 262 -3.27 -16.87 3.56
C GLN A 262 -4.20 -16.04 4.44
N ARG A 263 -3.99 -14.73 4.52
CA ARG A 263 -4.79 -13.82 5.33
C ARG A 263 -5.24 -12.60 4.54
N LEU A 264 -6.48 -12.22 4.74
CA LEU A 264 -7.08 -11.03 4.16
C LEU A 264 -7.78 -10.24 5.28
N LEU A 265 -7.51 -8.95 5.36
CA LEU A 265 -8.34 -7.96 6.07
C LEU A 265 -9.33 -7.38 5.07
N ALA A 266 -10.62 -7.33 5.41
CA ALA A 266 -11.62 -6.54 4.71
C ALA A 266 -12.64 -6.02 5.72
N VAL A 267 -12.62 -4.73 6.01
CA VAL A 267 -13.47 -4.08 7.00
C VAL A 267 -14.14 -2.84 6.42
N ASN A 268 -15.43 -2.65 6.69
CA ASN A 268 -16.13 -1.43 6.35
C ASN A 268 -15.70 -0.32 7.31
N VAL A 269 -15.42 0.85 6.76
CA VAL A 269 -14.97 2.04 7.47
C VAL A 269 -15.72 3.27 6.98
N LYS A 270 -15.65 4.38 7.71
CA LYS A 270 -16.15 5.68 7.24
C LYS A 270 -14.98 6.62 7.01
N VAL A 271 -14.92 7.20 5.83
CA VAL A 271 -14.11 8.41 5.62
C VAL A 271 -14.81 9.56 6.32
N THR A 272 -14.11 10.22 7.23
CA THR A 272 -14.66 11.31 8.05
C THR A 272 -14.24 12.67 7.54
N ARG A 273 -12.98 12.81 7.14
CA ARG A 273 -12.40 14.06 6.60
C ARG A 273 -11.11 13.81 5.85
N CYS A 274 -10.72 14.75 5.04
CA CYS A 274 -9.37 14.88 4.51
C CYS A 274 -8.64 16.02 5.24
N GLN A 275 -7.31 15.97 5.24
CA GLN A 275 -6.48 17.02 5.79
C GLN A 275 -5.23 17.21 4.93
N TYR A 276 -4.43 18.23 5.25
CA TYR A 276 -3.14 18.47 4.63
C TYR A 276 -2.12 18.89 5.68
N GLU A 277 -1.15 18.00 5.95
CA GLU A 277 0.06 18.31 6.71
C GLU A 277 1.26 18.22 5.76
N GLN A 278 2.15 19.21 5.82
CA GLN A 278 3.28 19.31 4.88
C GLN A 278 4.34 18.20 5.06
N ASN A 279 4.41 17.62 6.25
CA ASN A 279 5.43 16.64 6.65
C ASN A 279 5.01 15.18 6.41
N MET A 280 4.11 14.91 5.48
CA MET A 280 3.72 13.56 5.05
C MET A 280 3.24 13.54 3.60
N CYS A 281 2.97 12.35 3.08
CA CYS A 281 2.40 12.15 1.74
C CYS A 281 1.15 13.01 1.52
N ARG A 282 0.94 13.49 0.31
CA ARG A 282 0.08 14.64 0.02
C ARG A 282 -1.41 14.37 0.15
N THR A 283 -1.91 13.21 -0.30
CA THR A 283 -3.30 12.80 -0.05
C THR A 283 -3.40 12.18 1.34
N GLN A 284 -4.25 12.75 2.18
CA GLN A 284 -4.37 12.40 3.61
C GLN A 284 -5.84 12.24 3.96
N ILE A 285 -6.24 10.99 4.26
CA ILE A 285 -7.64 10.61 4.45
C ILE A 285 -7.82 10.02 5.85
N TRP A 286 -8.63 10.65 6.69
CA TRP A 286 -9.06 10.11 7.97
C TRP A 286 -10.22 9.13 7.77
N ILE A 287 -10.02 7.92 8.25
CA ILE A 287 -11.08 6.91 8.35
C ILE A 287 -11.42 6.64 9.80
N GLN A 288 -12.70 6.39 10.07
CA GLN A 288 -13.20 5.84 11.32
C GLN A 288 -13.49 4.36 11.13
N SER A 289 -12.84 3.55 11.93
CA SER A 289 -13.05 2.12 12.07
C SER A 289 -13.42 1.79 13.51
N THR A 290 -13.23 0.55 13.94
CA THR A 290 -13.38 0.13 15.34
C THR A 290 -12.02 0.14 16.05
N PRO A 291 -11.99 0.26 17.39
CA PRO A 291 -10.74 0.19 18.16
C PRO A 291 -9.91 -1.08 17.88
N ILE A 292 -10.55 -2.21 17.58
CA ILE A 292 -9.86 -3.45 17.28
C ILE A 292 -9.03 -3.39 15.98
N VAL A 293 -9.41 -2.54 15.01
CA VAL A 293 -8.60 -2.31 13.79
C VAL A 293 -7.34 -1.51 14.11
N SER A 294 -7.43 -0.52 15.01
CA SER A 294 -6.23 0.16 15.52
C SER A 294 -5.30 -0.80 16.25
N GLN A 295 -5.85 -1.67 17.08
CA GLN A 295 -5.08 -2.71 17.77
C GLN A 295 -4.40 -3.67 16.80
N TYR A 296 -5.12 -4.13 15.76
CA TYR A 296 -4.55 -4.97 14.69
C TYR A 296 -3.33 -4.30 14.08
N LEU A 297 -3.43 -3.04 13.69
CA LEU A 297 -2.30 -2.30 13.10
C LEU A 297 -1.10 -2.21 14.06
N LEU A 298 -1.34 -2.02 15.34
CA LEU A 298 -0.28 -1.85 16.34
C LEU A 298 0.33 -3.17 16.84
N THR A 299 -0.29 -4.32 16.57
CA THR A 299 0.14 -5.60 17.14
C THR A 299 0.37 -6.72 16.12
N ASN A 300 -0.44 -6.81 15.05
CA ASN A 300 -0.38 -7.93 14.10
C ASN A 300 -0.79 -7.55 12.66
N PRO A 301 -0.24 -6.45 12.09
CA PRO A 301 -0.59 -6.01 10.73
C PRO A 301 -0.13 -7.01 9.67
N LEU A 302 -0.73 -6.92 8.50
CA LEU A 302 -0.33 -7.72 7.33
C LEU A 302 0.77 -7.05 6.48
N SER A 303 1.31 -5.98 6.85
CA SER A 303 2.36 -5.07 6.38
C SER A 303 1.87 -3.62 6.35
N ASP A 304 2.64 -2.69 5.72
CA ASP A 304 2.32 -1.26 5.74
C ASP A 304 1.08 -0.91 4.91
N HIS A 305 1.21 -0.89 3.58
CA HIS A 305 0.18 -0.33 2.71
C HIS A 305 -1.14 -1.09 2.79
N HIS A 306 -2.23 -0.36 2.95
CA HIS A 306 -3.61 -0.84 2.88
C HIS A 306 -4.33 -0.20 1.70
N VAL A 307 -5.36 -0.86 1.19
CA VAL A 307 -6.17 -0.39 0.06
C VAL A 307 -7.52 0.10 0.56
N LEU A 308 -7.89 1.34 0.18
CA LEU A 308 -9.19 1.93 0.46
C LEU A 308 -10.00 2.02 -0.83
N ILE A 309 -11.22 1.49 -0.81
CA ILE A 309 -12.20 1.56 -1.93
C ILE A 309 -13.51 2.17 -1.45
N LYS A 310 -14.21 2.89 -2.33
CA LYS A 310 -15.49 3.51 -2.00
C LYS A 310 -16.58 2.45 -1.83
N GLY A 311 -17.47 2.64 -0.85
CA GLY A 311 -18.60 1.75 -0.57
C GLY A 311 -18.35 0.66 0.46
N HIS A 312 -19.44 0.04 0.94
CA HIS A 312 -19.40 -1.07 1.89
C HIS A 312 -19.31 -2.41 1.16
N HIS A 313 -18.11 -2.91 0.98
CA HIS A 313 -17.82 -4.13 0.21
C HIS A 313 -17.23 -5.28 1.03
N ALA A 314 -16.96 -5.10 2.33
CA ALA A 314 -16.29 -6.13 3.14
C ALA A 314 -16.94 -7.51 3.01
N ALA A 315 -18.28 -7.57 2.96
CA ALA A 315 -18.99 -8.83 2.80
C ALA A 315 -18.68 -9.59 1.50
N LYS A 316 -18.28 -8.89 0.42
CA LYS A 316 -17.95 -9.54 -0.86
C LYS A 316 -16.69 -10.40 -0.78
N PHE A 317 -15.80 -10.08 0.17
CA PHE A 317 -14.55 -10.82 0.39
C PHE A 317 -14.75 -12.11 1.19
N TRP A 318 -15.91 -12.26 1.88
CA TRP A 318 -16.21 -13.35 2.81
C TRP A 318 -17.41 -14.21 2.43
N ARG A 319 -18.23 -13.80 1.47
CA ARG A 319 -19.42 -14.57 1.05
C ARG A 319 -19.07 -15.53 -0.08
N GLU A 320 -19.57 -16.76 0.06
CA GLU A 320 -19.63 -17.74 -1.02
C GLU A 320 -20.59 -17.31 -2.14
#